data_8d30f7652defe8e511d2550167e3d1aa
#
_entry.id   8d30f7652defe8e511d2550167e3d1aa
#
_cell.length_a   1.000
_cell.length_b   1.000
_cell.length_c   1.000
_cell.angle_alpha   90.00
_cell.angle_beta   90.00
_cell.angle_gamma   90.00
#
_symmetry.space_group_name_H-M   'P 1'
#
loop_
_entity.id
_entity.type
_entity.pdbx_description
1 polymer ?
#
loop_
_entity_poly.entity_id
_entity_poly.type
_entity_poly.pdbx_seq_one_letter_code
_entity_poly.pdbx_strand_id
1 'polypeptide(L)'
;MAEKQKILIVDDDASISELISLYLEKEMFDTRCAADGEEALQIFPEYQPNLVILDLMLPGIDGYEVCRRLRASSQVPVIMLSAKGETFDKVLGLELGADDYMVKPFESKELVARVKAVLRRYQQ
;
A
#
# COMPACT_ATOMS: atom_id res chain seq x y z
N MET A 1 -13.69 22.63 2.41
CA MET A 1 -13.86 21.23 2.03
C MET A 1 -12.57 20.47 2.24
N ALA A 2 -12.67 19.31 2.84
CA ALA A 2 -11.50 18.47 3.02
C ALA A 2 -11.11 17.82 1.70
N GLU A 3 -9.83 17.77 1.42
CA GLU A 3 -9.31 17.01 0.27
C GLU A 3 -9.48 15.53 0.55
N LYS A 4 -9.65 14.74 -0.52
CA LYS A 4 -9.65 13.29 -0.40
C LYS A 4 -8.28 12.82 0.03
N GLN A 5 -8.24 11.83 0.91
CA GLN A 5 -6.99 11.17 1.24
C GLN A 5 -6.53 10.33 0.06
N LYS A 6 -5.24 10.30 -0.17
CA LYS A 6 -4.63 9.69 -1.34
C LYS A 6 -3.98 8.36 -0.99
N ILE A 7 -4.26 7.36 -1.79
CA ILE A 7 -3.72 6.01 -1.60
C ILE A 7 -2.90 5.64 -2.84
N LEU A 8 -1.65 5.28 -2.65
CA LEU A 8 -0.82 4.75 -3.72
C LEU A 8 -0.88 3.22 -3.66
N ILE A 9 -1.24 2.60 -4.77
CA ILE A 9 -1.40 1.15 -4.87
C ILE A 9 -0.27 0.62 -5.74
N VAL A 10 0.56 -0.26 -5.18
CA VAL A 10 1.73 -0.83 -5.87
C VAL A 10 1.56 -2.33 -6.02
N ASP A 11 1.24 -2.76 -7.23
CA ASP A 11 1.01 -4.17 -7.54
C ASP A 11 1.23 -4.34 -9.05
N ASP A 12 1.95 -5.39 -9.44
CA ASP A 12 2.21 -5.65 -10.86
C ASP A 12 1.01 -6.27 -11.58
N ASP A 13 0.02 -6.75 -10.83
CA ASP A 13 -1.22 -7.26 -11.42
C ASP A 13 -2.23 -6.11 -11.55
N ALA A 14 -2.42 -5.64 -12.79
CA ALA A 14 -3.31 -4.51 -13.05
C ALA A 14 -4.74 -4.79 -12.61
N SER A 15 -5.20 -6.05 -12.70
CA SER A 15 -6.55 -6.41 -12.27
C SER A 15 -6.74 -6.19 -10.77
N ILE A 16 -5.72 -6.55 -9.98
CA ILE A 16 -5.75 -6.33 -8.53
C ILE A 16 -5.73 -4.83 -8.21
N SER A 17 -4.84 -4.08 -8.88
CA SER A 17 -4.75 -2.63 -8.66
C SER A 17 -6.06 -1.94 -8.99
N GLU A 18 -6.69 -2.30 -10.10
CA GLU A 18 -7.97 -1.71 -10.52
C GLU A 18 -9.07 -2.04 -9.51
N LEU A 19 -9.08 -3.28 -9.01
CA LEU A 19 -10.09 -3.70 -8.04
C LEU A 19 -9.94 -2.93 -6.73
N ILE A 20 -8.71 -2.81 -6.23
CA ILE A 20 -8.43 -2.05 -5.01
C ILE A 20 -8.84 -0.59 -5.20
N SER A 21 -8.47 -0.02 -6.34
CA SER A 21 -8.81 1.36 -6.67
C SER A 21 -10.33 1.56 -6.65
N LEU A 22 -11.07 0.64 -7.26
CA LEU A 22 -12.52 0.72 -7.30
C LEU A 22 -13.13 0.71 -5.90
N TYR A 23 -12.68 -0.19 -5.04
CA TYR A 23 -13.18 -0.27 -3.68
C TYR A 23 -12.91 1.01 -2.90
N LEU A 24 -11.70 1.56 -3.05
CA LEU A 24 -11.30 2.75 -2.30
C LEU A 24 -11.97 4.02 -2.84
N GLU A 25 -12.14 4.12 -4.15
CA GLU A 25 -12.83 5.27 -4.73
C GLU A 25 -14.29 5.35 -4.27
N LYS A 26 -14.94 4.21 -4.07
CA LYS A 26 -16.29 4.18 -3.52
C LYS A 26 -16.33 4.73 -2.10
N GLU A 27 -15.22 4.68 -1.39
CA GLU A 27 -15.11 5.18 -0.02
C GLU A 27 -14.52 6.59 0.01
N MET A 28 -14.54 7.27 -1.12
CA MET A 28 -14.09 8.66 -1.26
C MET A 28 -12.60 8.88 -1.09
N PHE A 29 -11.79 7.85 -1.37
CA PHE A 29 -10.34 8.02 -1.46
C PHE A 29 -9.95 8.36 -2.89
N ASP A 30 -8.85 9.10 -3.04
CA ASP A 30 -8.20 9.27 -4.33
C ASP A 30 -7.14 8.17 -4.45
N THR A 31 -6.97 7.59 -5.64
CA THR A 31 -6.04 6.49 -5.83
C THR A 31 -5.12 6.72 -7.02
N ARG A 32 -3.93 6.16 -6.93
CA ARG A 32 -3.00 6.09 -8.05
C ARG A 32 -2.27 4.76 -7.99
N CYS A 33 -2.02 4.15 -9.14
CA CYS A 33 -1.43 2.83 -9.22
C CYS A 33 -0.04 2.89 -9.82
N ALA A 34 0.86 2.04 -9.30
CA ALA A 34 2.18 1.81 -9.86
C ALA A 34 2.32 0.31 -10.12
N ALA A 35 2.93 -0.06 -11.24
CA ALA A 35 3.06 -1.44 -11.66
C ALA A 35 4.29 -2.14 -11.08
N ASP A 36 5.25 -1.38 -10.57
CA ASP A 36 6.45 -1.95 -9.95
C ASP A 36 7.01 -0.97 -8.91
N GLY A 37 8.04 -1.42 -8.21
CA GLY A 37 8.60 -0.64 -7.12
C GLY A 37 9.31 0.63 -7.57
N GLU A 38 9.99 0.58 -8.70
CA GLU A 38 10.69 1.76 -9.20
C GLU A 38 9.71 2.85 -9.61
N GLU A 39 8.62 2.48 -10.28
CA GLU A 39 7.56 3.42 -10.63
C GLU A 39 6.96 4.04 -9.37
N ALA A 40 6.72 3.21 -8.35
CA ALA A 40 6.17 3.68 -7.08
C ALA A 40 7.09 4.74 -6.45
N LEU A 41 8.39 4.51 -6.46
CA LEU A 41 9.34 5.45 -5.89
C LEU A 41 9.42 6.76 -6.67
N GLN A 42 9.16 6.72 -7.98
CA GLN A 42 9.10 7.92 -8.80
C GLN A 42 7.80 8.70 -8.56
N ILE A 43 6.68 8.00 -8.39
CA ILE A 43 5.38 8.62 -8.18
C ILE A 43 5.27 9.21 -6.77
N PHE A 44 5.87 8.55 -5.79
CA PHE A 44 5.68 8.86 -4.38
C PHE A 44 5.90 10.35 -4.03
N PRO A 45 7.04 10.96 -4.40
CA PRO A 45 7.28 12.35 -4.00
C PRO A 45 6.33 13.33 -4.67
N GLU A 46 5.85 13.04 -5.87
CA GLU A 46 4.92 13.91 -6.57
C GLU A 46 3.50 13.77 -6.05
N TYR A 47 3.07 12.54 -5.81
CA TYR A 47 1.69 12.26 -5.41
C TYR A 47 1.46 12.55 -3.93
N GLN A 48 2.46 12.33 -3.09
CA GLN A 48 2.38 12.52 -1.65
C GLN A 48 1.19 11.79 -1.03
N PRO A 49 1.14 10.45 -1.16
CA PRO A 49 0.00 9.70 -0.66
C PRO A 49 -0.05 9.69 0.87
N ASN A 50 -1.25 9.51 1.40
CA ASN A 50 -1.47 9.36 2.83
C ASN A 50 -1.22 7.93 3.30
N LEU A 51 -1.23 6.97 2.37
CA LEU A 51 -1.00 5.56 2.66
C LEU A 51 -0.56 4.85 1.38
N VAL A 52 0.29 3.85 1.53
CA VAL A 52 0.75 3.01 0.41
C VAL A 52 0.32 1.58 0.66
N ILE A 53 -0.33 0.97 -0.34
CA ILE A 53 -0.63 -0.47 -0.35
C ILE A 53 0.41 -1.10 -1.26
N LEU A 54 1.17 -2.05 -0.75
CA LEU A 54 2.41 -2.49 -1.36
C LEU A 54 2.50 -4.01 -1.44
N ASP A 55 2.45 -4.54 -2.68
CA ASP A 55 2.65 -5.96 -2.91
C ASP A 55 4.11 -6.32 -2.62
N LEU A 56 4.30 -7.43 -1.92
CA LEU A 56 5.65 -7.88 -1.57
C LEU A 56 6.39 -8.50 -2.76
N MET A 57 5.66 -9.18 -3.64
CA MET A 57 6.26 -9.92 -4.77
C MET A 57 6.19 -9.10 -6.05
N LEU A 58 6.98 -8.04 -6.10
CA LEU A 58 7.07 -7.19 -7.28
C LEU A 58 8.25 -7.59 -8.17
N PRO A 59 8.14 -7.37 -9.49
CA PRO A 59 9.31 -7.57 -10.36
C PRO A 59 10.34 -6.48 -10.08
N GLY A 60 11.60 -6.80 -10.28
CA GLY A 60 12.69 -5.87 -9.97
C GLY A 60 12.92 -5.78 -8.49
N ILE A 61 12.76 -4.60 -7.91
CA ILE A 61 12.86 -4.47 -6.45
C ILE A 61 11.54 -4.92 -5.81
N ASP A 62 11.65 -5.73 -4.77
CA ASP A 62 10.44 -6.26 -4.12
C ASP A 62 9.83 -5.24 -3.15
N GLY A 63 8.69 -5.63 -2.54
CA GLY A 63 7.98 -4.74 -1.63
C GLY A 63 8.77 -4.39 -0.38
N TYR A 64 9.58 -5.31 0.14
CA TYR A 64 10.42 -4.99 1.30
C TYR A 64 11.42 -3.90 0.97
N GLU A 65 12.05 -3.97 -0.20
CA GLU A 65 13.02 -2.96 -0.62
C GLU A 65 12.35 -1.61 -0.85
N VAL A 66 11.16 -1.60 -1.46
CA VAL A 66 10.41 -0.36 -1.64
C VAL A 66 10.11 0.27 -0.28
N CYS A 67 9.65 -0.52 0.68
CA CYS A 67 9.35 -0.03 2.02
C CYS A 67 10.60 0.55 2.68
N ARG A 68 11.72 -0.15 2.56
CA ARG A 68 12.99 0.32 3.13
C ARG A 68 13.38 1.68 2.55
N ARG A 69 13.26 1.85 1.23
CA ARG A 69 13.59 3.11 0.57
C ARG A 69 12.63 4.23 0.95
N LEU A 70 11.35 3.93 1.09
CA LEU A 70 10.37 4.91 1.56
C LEU A 70 10.72 5.39 2.97
N ARG A 71 11.13 4.48 3.83
CA ARG A 71 11.45 4.80 5.22
C ARG A 71 12.69 5.68 5.37
N ALA A 72 13.55 5.73 4.35
CA ALA A 72 14.71 6.61 4.37
C ALA A 72 14.31 8.09 4.41
N SER A 73 13.12 8.43 3.91
CA SER A 73 12.67 9.82 3.81
C SER A 73 11.24 10.08 4.28
N SER A 74 10.51 9.05 4.70
CA SER A 74 9.08 9.23 5.01
C SER A 74 8.61 8.24 6.07
N GLN A 75 7.61 8.66 6.83
CA GLN A 75 6.89 7.81 7.78
C GLN A 75 5.49 7.46 7.27
N VAL A 76 5.30 7.52 5.93
CA VAL A 76 4.00 7.21 5.34
C VAL A 76 3.51 5.82 5.77
N PRO A 77 2.24 5.69 6.17
CA PRO A 77 1.70 4.37 6.50
C PRO A 77 1.77 3.40 5.32
N VAL A 78 2.15 2.15 5.60
CA VAL A 78 2.27 1.10 4.59
C VAL A 78 1.49 -0.14 5.03
N ILE A 79 0.63 -0.63 4.13
CA ILE A 79 -0.01 -1.94 4.28
C ILE A 79 0.62 -2.86 3.23
N MET A 80 1.19 -3.97 3.68
CA MET A 80 1.81 -4.94 2.79
C MET A 80 0.80 -5.98 2.35
N LEU A 81 0.89 -6.39 1.07
CA LEU A 81 0.07 -7.47 0.51
C LEU A 81 0.94 -8.68 0.22
N SER A 82 0.44 -9.86 0.54
CA SER A 82 1.09 -11.11 0.15
C SER A 82 0.04 -12.06 -0.42
N ALA A 83 0.44 -12.95 -1.34
CA ALA A 83 -0.47 -13.95 -1.86
C ALA A 83 -0.55 -15.13 -0.89
N LYS A 84 -1.71 -15.81 -0.90
CA LYS A 84 -1.89 -17.01 -0.10
C LYS A 84 -0.85 -18.04 -0.52
N GLY A 85 -0.15 -18.59 0.46
CA GLY A 85 0.90 -19.59 0.21
C GLY A 85 2.29 -19.02 0.02
N GLU A 86 2.42 -17.71 -0.12
CA GLU A 86 3.73 -17.06 -0.17
C GLU A 86 4.29 -16.91 1.24
N THR A 87 5.62 -16.96 1.33
CA THR A 87 6.29 -16.73 2.59
C THR A 87 6.29 -15.24 2.91
N PHE A 88 5.73 -14.89 4.06
CA PHE A 88 5.76 -13.53 4.55
C PHE A 88 6.68 -13.47 5.77
N ASP A 89 7.71 -12.66 5.68
CA ASP A 89 8.59 -12.46 6.82
C ASP A 89 8.04 -11.32 7.69
N LYS A 90 7.26 -11.71 8.68
CA LYS A 90 6.60 -10.77 9.57
C LYS A 90 7.61 -9.95 10.37
N VAL A 91 8.71 -10.58 10.79
CA VAL A 91 9.76 -9.89 11.55
C VAL A 91 10.39 -8.80 10.69
N LEU A 92 10.72 -9.12 9.45
CA LEU A 92 11.28 -8.14 8.53
C LEU A 92 10.30 -7.01 8.27
N GLY A 93 9.02 -7.33 8.06
CA GLY A 93 7.99 -6.32 7.88
C GLY A 93 7.90 -5.35 9.04
N LEU A 94 7.95 -5.88 10.26
CA LEU A 94 7.91 -5.05 11.46
C LEU A 94 9.17 -4.18 11.59
N GLU A 95 10.33 -4.75 11.29
CA GLU A 95 11.59 -3.99 11.34
C GLU A 95 11.61 -2.85 10.34
N LEU A 96 10.98 -3.05 9.17
CA LEU A 96 10.89 -2.02 8.14
C LEU A 96 9.80 -0.98 8.42
N GLY A 97 8.98 -1.22 9.44
CA GLY A 97 7.98 -0.26 9.85
C GLY A 97 6.66 -0.33 9.09
N ALA A 98 6.30 -1.51 8.57
CA ALA A 98 4.97 -1.70 7.99
C ALA A 98 3.91 -1.59 9.09
N ASP A 99 2.78 -0.99 8.76
CA ASP A 99 1.69 -0.72 9.70
C ASP A 99 0.70 -1.88 9.78
N ASP A 100 0.58 -2.63 8.71
CA ASP A 100 -0.35 -3.76 8.65
C ASP A 100 0.01 -4.62 7.44
N TYR A 101 -0.62 -5.78 7.34
CA TYR A 101 -0.47 -6.63 6.16
C TYR A 101 -1.78 -7.34 5.88
N MET A 102 -1.94 -7.77 4.63
CA MET A 102 -3.14 -8.46 4.18
C MET A 102 -2.75 -9.57 3.22
N VAL A 103 -3.53 -10.65 3.20
CA VAL A 103 -3.29 -11.80 2.34
C VAL A 103 -4.31 -11.82 1.21
N LYS A 104 -3.85 -12.03 -0.01
CA LYS A 104 -4.72 -12.23 -1.17
C LYS A 104 -5.20 -13.69 -1.21
N PRO A 105 -6.44 -13.95 -1.60
CA PRO A 105 -7.49 -12.98 -1.90
C PRO A 105 -8.08 -12.36 -0.63
N PHE A 106 -8.50 -11.12 -0.73
CA PHE A 106 -9.10 -10.39 0.40
C PHE A 106 -10.49 -9.92 0.01
N GLU A 107 -11.32 -9.65 1.01
CA GLU A 107 -12.64 -9.07 0.79
C GLU A 107 -12.54 -7.54 0.78
N SER A 108 -13.43 -6.90 0.00
CA SER A 108 -13.45 -5.44 -0.07
C SER A 108 -13.64 -4.80 1.30
N LYS A 109 -14.48 -5.39 2.14
CA LYS A 109 -14.73 -4.86 3.48
C LYS A 109 -13.48 -4.93 4.35
N GLU A 110 -12.69 -5.99 4.22
CA GLU A 110 -11.44 -6.12 4.96
C GLU A 110 -10.44 -5.05 4.53
N LEU A 111 -10.27 -4.87 3.22
CA LEU A 111 -9.36 -3.87 2.69
C LEU A 111 -9.73 -2.48 3.20
N VAL A 112 -10.98 -2.10 3.03
CA VAL A 112 -11.44 -0.76 3.42
C VAL A 112 -11.27 -0.57 4.93
N ALA A 113 -11.62 -1.56 5.73
CA ALA A 113 -11.52 -1.47 7.18
C ALA A 113 -10.06 -1.28 7.63
N ARG A 114 -9.13 -2.02 7.02
CA ARG A 114 -7.70 -1.89 7.37
C ARG A 114 -7.14 -0.54 6.97
N VAL A 115 -7.49 -0.05 5.77
CA VAL A 115 -7.05 1.27 5.31
C VAL A 115 -7.54 2.35 6.28
N LYS A 116 -8.81 2.32 6.62
CA LYS A 116 -9.38 3.32 7.54
C LYS A 116 -8.76 3.22 8.93
N ALA A 117 -8.53 2.00 9.43
CA ALA A 117 -7.93 1.79 10.75
C ALA A 117 -6.51 2.35 10.81
N VAL A 118 -5.70 2.09 9.80
CA VAL A 118 -4.33 2.59 9.76
C VAL A 118 -4.33 4.12 9.67
N LEU A 119 -5.16 4.68 8.80
CA LEU A 119 -5.22 6.14 8.65
C LEU A 119 -5.65 6.84 9.95
N ARG A 120 -6.56 6.23 10.72
CA ARG A 120 -6.97 6.82 12.00
C ARG A 120 -5.82 6.97 12.98
N ARG A 121 -4.84 6.08 12.96
CA ARG A 121 -3.67 6.16 13.85
C ARG A 121 -2.84 7.40 13.62
N TYR A 122 -2.95 7.99 12.43
CA TYR A 122 -2.16 9.14 12.00
C TYR A 122 -2.95 10.46 12.02
N GLN A 123 -4.20 10.41 12.45
CA GLN A 123 -5.09 11.58 12.54
C GLN A 123 -5.15 12.05 14.00
N GLN A 124 -4.13 12.73 14.44
CA GLN A 124 -4.13 13.24 15.81
C GLN A 124 -3.87 14.71 15.88
#